data_74eab811f18884defa94f48780eb31f6
#
_entry.id   74eab811f18884defa94f48780eb31f6
#
_cell.length_a   1.000
_cell.length_b   1.000
_cell.length_c   1.000
_cell.angle_alpha   90.00
_cell.angle_beta   90.00
_cell.angle_gamma   90.00
#
_symmetry.space_group_name_H-M   'P 1'
#
loop_
_entity.id
_entity.type
_entity.pdbx_description
1 polymer ?
#
loop_
_entity_poly.entity_id
_entity_poly.type
_entity_poly.pdbx_seq_one_letter_code
_entity_poly.pdbx_strand_id
1 'polypeptide(L)'
;MATFGESDGAAEDSGDVLLQRGRYRVRLASGPEDLARAQALRGRAFLGPDGPADVDAFDPLCRHVLIEEVGDGTLFACFRYLWLDDGAAVGTSYSAQYYDLSRLEGFGGPMLELGRFCLRPGSGDPDVLRLAWGAITGLVDAGGARLLFGCASFAGTAP
;
A
#
# COMPACT_ATOMS: atom_id res chain seq x y z
N MET A 1 -13.69 19.86 -43.30
CA MET A 1 -12.28 19.42 -43.19
C MET A 1 -11.74 20.09 -41.93
N ALA A 2 -11.84 19.40 -40.81
CA ALA A 2 -11.42 19.90 -39.49
C ALA A 2 -10.14 19.16 -39.08
N THR A 3 -9.06 19.91 -38.95
CA THR A 3 -7.77 19.47 -38.51
C THR A 3 -7.80 19.27 -37.00
N PHE A 4 -7.55 18.03 -36.56
CA PHE A 4 -7.30 17.70 -35.17
C PHE A 4 -5.88 18.18 -34.82
N GLY A 5 -5.79 19.12 -33.90
CA GLY A 5 -4.51 19.52 -33.30
C GLY A 5 -4.04 18.45 -32.33
N GLU A 6 -2.86 17.92 -32.58
CA GLU A 6 -2.09 17.11 -31.61
C GLU A 6 -1.67 18.05 -30.48
N SER A 7 -2.23 17.84 -29.29
CA SER A 7 -1.68 18.37 -28.06
C SER A 7 -0.72 17.35 -27.50
N ASP A 8 0.55 17.63 -27.72
CA ASP A 8 1.69 16.98 -27.06
C ASP A 8 1.66 17.38 -25.58
N GLY A 9 0.93 16.64 -24.78
CA GLY A 9 0.88 16.74 -23.34
C GLY A 9 1.71 15.60 -22.79
N ALA A 10 2.86 15.91 -22.21
CA ALA A 10 3.62 14.99 -21.40
C ALA A 10 2.66 14.36 -20.38
N ALA A 11 2.36 13.08 -20.54
CA ALA A 11 1.68 12.28 -19.52
C ALA A 11 2.62 12.22 -18.32
N GLU A 12 2.34 13.04 -17.31
CA GLU A 12 2.91 12.80 -15.98
C GLU A 12 2.55 11.36 -15.62
N ASP A 13 3.58 10.57 -15.32
CA ASP A 13 3.49 9.17 -14.88
C ASP A 13 2.90 9.13 -13.46
N SER A 14 1.66 9.53 -13.33
CA SER A 14 0.88 9.44 -12.12
C SER A 14 0.26 8.04 -12.07
N GLY A 15 0.78 7.18 -11.18
CA GLY A 15 0.25 5.85 -10.99
C GLY A 15 -1.28 5.82 -10.85
N ASP A 16 -1.90 4.67 -11.18
CA ASP A 16 -3.35 4.51 -11.23
C ASP A 16 -4.04 5.01 -9.96
N VAL A 17 -4.93 5.98 -10.10
CA VAL A 17 -5.73 6.53 -9.00
C VAL A 17 -6.82 5.51 -8.65
N LEU A 18 -6.79 5.03 -7.39
CA LEU A 18 -7.75 4.07 -6.85
C LEU A 18 -8.98 4.78 -6.27
N LEU A 19 -8.76 5.92 -5.59
CA LEU A 19 -9.80 6.67 -4.91
C LEU A 19 -9.37 8.12 -4.70
N GLN A 20 -10.30 9.06 -4.82
CA GLN A 20 -10.06 10.46 -4.47
C GLN A 20 -11.27 11.02 -3.72
N ARG A 21 -11.03 11.72 -2.63
CA ARG A 21 -12.06 12.40 -1.86
C ARG A 21 -11.51 13.64 -1.17
N GLY A 22 -12.17 14.78 -1.37
CA GLY A 22 -11.72 16.05 -0.84
C GLY A 22 -10.33 16.39 -1.34
N ARG A 23 -9.43 16.71 -0.42
CA ARG A 23 -8.04 17.07 -0.74
C ARG A 23 -7.09 15.88 -0.89
N TYR A 24 -7.54 14.66 -0.62
CA TYR A 24 -6.71 13.47 -0.66
C TYR A 24 -7.00 12.60 -1.86
N ARG A 25 -5.94 11.97 -2.36
CA ARG A 25 -6.03 10.91 -3.36
C ARG A 25 -5.25 9.67 -2.90
N VAL A 26 -5.77 8.51 -3.27
CA VAL A 26 -5.13 7.21 -3.10
C VAL A 26 -4.77 6.69 -4.47
N ARG A 27 -3.52 6.32 -4.66
CA ARG A 27 -3.05 5.78 -5.93
C ARG A 27 -2.01 4.68 -5.74
N LEU A 28 -1.80 3.90 -6.79
CA LEU A 28 -0.65 3.00 -6.87
C LEU A 28 0.64 3.81 -7.04
N ALA A 29 1.70 3.35 -6.41
CA ALA A 29 3.03 3.88 -6.66
C ALA A 29 3.45 3.56 -8.10
N SER A 30 4.07 4.54 -8.75
CA SER A 30 4.69 4.40 -10.06
C SER A 30 6.20 4.68 -9.95
N GLY A 31 7.00 3.70 -10.34
CA GLY A 31 8.44 3.86 -10.40
C GLY A 31 9.18 3.94 -9.06
N PRO A 32 10.50 4.09 -9.11
CA PRO A 32 11.38 4.00 -7.95
C PRO A 32 11.26 5.21 -7.01
N GLU A 33 10.86 6.36 -7.51
CA GLU A 33 10.71 7.57 -6.69
C GLU A 33 9.57 7.43 -5.68
N ASP A 34 8.41 6.95 -6.13
CA ASP A 34 7.27 6.68 -5.25
C ASP A 34 7.60 5.61 -4.21
N LEU A 35 8.31 4.56 -4.61
CA LEU A 35 8.78 3.54 -3.67
C LEU A 35 9.70 4.16 -2.60
N ALA A 36 10.64 5.00 -3.00
CA ALA A 36 11.53 5.68 -2.07
C ALA A 36 10.77 6.60 -1.09
N ARG A 37 9.72 7.29 -1.56
CA ARG A 37 8.83 8.11 -0.72
C ARG A 37 8.11 7.27 0.33
N ALA A 38 7.57 6.12 -0.07
CA ALA A 38 6.91 5.17 0.83
C ALA A 38 7.91 4.63 1.88
N GLN A 39 9.08 4.19 1.46
CA GLN A 39 10.14 3.68 2.34
C GLN A 39 10.61 4.75 3.35
N ALA A 40 10.75 6.00 2.92
CA ALA A 40 11.10 7.11 3.80
C ALA A 40 9.99 7.40 4.82
N LEU A 41 8.72 7.35 4.42
CA LEU A 41 7.60 7.51 5.36
C LEU A 41 7.57 6.37 6.38
N ARG A 42 7.75 5.14 5.95
CA ARG A 42 7.82 3.94 6.80
C ARG A 42 8.96 4.05 7.82
N GLY A 43 10.14 4.48 7.39
CA GLY A 43 11.28 4.73 8.28
C GLY A 43 10.92 5.69 9.42
N ARG A 44 10.34 6.83 9.10
CA ARG A 44 9.90 7.80 10.10
C ARG A 44 8.79 7.28 11.02
N ALA A 45 7.88 6.48 10.48
CA ALA A 45 6.75 5.97 11.25
C ALA A 45 7.14 4.82 12.19
N PHE A 46 8.06 3.94 11.78
CA PHE A 46 8.43 2.75 12.53
C PHE A 46 9.70 2.90 13.37
N LEU A 47 10.64 3.73 12.90
CA LEU A 47 11.97 3.84 13.50
C LEU A 47 12.23 5.23 14.15
N GLY A 48 11.26 6.13 14.05
CA GLY A 48 11.32 7.47 14.62
C GLY A 48 11.67 8.57 13.59
N PRO A 49 11.64 9.85 14.01
CA PRO A 49 11.73 11.01 13.10
C PRO A 49 12.95 11.00 12.18
N ASP A 50 14.07 10.52 12.69
CA ASP A 50 15.35 10.44 11.98
C ASP A 50 15.67 9.00 11.51
N GLY A 51 14.67 8.12 11.54
CA GLY A 51 14.82 6.73 11.12
C GLY A 51 15.21 6.63 9.64
N PRO A 52 16.12 5.71 9.29
CA PRO A 52 16.47 5.44 7.90
C PRO A 52 15.24 4.91 7.13
N ALA A 53 15.30 4.98 5.80
CA ALA A 53 14.25 4.38 4.97
C ALA A 53 14.06 2.88 5.32
N ASP A 54 12.82 2.47 5.54
CA ASP A 54 12.48 1.06 5.80
C ASP A 54 12.40 0.31 4.47
N VAL A 55 13.43 -0.47 4.18
CA VAL A 55 13.61 -1.24 2.92
C VAL A 55 13.70 -2.71 3.26
N ASP A 56 12.98 -3.56 2.53
CA ASP A 56 13.11 -5.01 2.68
C ASP A 56 12.99 -5.76 1.33
N ALA A 57 13.28 -7.06 1.37
CA ALA A 57 13.27 -7.91 0.18
C ALA A 57 11.87 -8.12 -0.43
N PHE A 58 10.80 -7.77 0.28
CA PHE A 58 9.42 -7.87 -0.20
C PHE A 58 8.98 -6.65 -1.01
N ASP A 59 9.68 -5.53 -0.91
CA ASP A 59 9.30 -4.32 -1.64
C ASP A 59 9.16 -4.55 -3.16
N PRO A 60 10.07 -5.29 -3.84
CA PRO A 60 9.92 -5.57 -5.26
C PRO A 60 8.78 -6.53 -5.61
N LEU A 61 8.31 -7.33 -4.64
CA LEU A 61 7.25 -8.33 -4.83
C LEU A 61 5.86 -7.76 -4.60
N CYS A 62 5.78 -6.65 -3.86
CA CYS A 62 4.53 -6.02 -3.46
C CYS A 62 4.16 -4.85 -4.37
N ARG A 63 2.86 -4.55 -4.42
CA ARG A 63 2.38 -3.28 -4.92
C ARG A 63 2.25 -2.29 -3.76
N HIS A 64 2.64 -1.04 -4.00
CA HIS A 64 2.64 0.01 -3.00
C HIS A 64 1.51 1.00 -3.28
N VAL A 65 0.82 1.40 -2.23
CA VAL A 65 -0.28 2.37 -2.28
C VAL A 65 0.09 3.59 -1.48
N LEU A 66 -0.12 4.75 -2.07
CA LEU A 66 0.17 6.06 -1.51
C LEU A 66 -1.13 6.82 -1.26
N ILE A 67 -1.25 7.44 -0.10
CA ILE A 67 -2.31 8.39 0.22
C ILE A 67 -1.66 9.75 0.36
N GLU A 68 -1.98 10.65 -0.54
CA GLU A 68 -1.33 11.95 -0.63
C GLU A 68 -2.31 13.10 -0.82
N GLU A 69 -1.90 14.30 -0.49
CA GLU A 69 -2.64 15.52 -0.77
C GLU A 69 -2.52 15.88 -2.24
N VAL A 70 -3.64 16.20 -2.88
CA VAL A 70 -3.70 16.51 -4.31
C VAL A 70 -2.94 17.80 -4.64
N GLY A 71 -2.95 18.79 -3.72
CA GLY A 71 -2.40 20.11 -4.00
C GLY A 71 -0.87 20.15 -4.11
N ASP A 72 -0.16 19.48 -3.21
CA ASP A 72 1.30 19.53 -3.11
C ASP A 72 1.98 18.16 -3.12
N GLY A 73 1.20 17.08 -3.23
CA GLY A 73 1.72 15.71 -3.22
C GLY A 73 2.25 15.23 -1.88
N THR A 74 1.97 15.94 -0.78
CA THR A 74 2.42 15.52 0.55
C THR A 74 1.88 14.13 0.88
N LEU A 75 2.77 13.19 1.21
CA LEU A 75 2.41 11.82 1.56
C LEU A 75 1.94 11.72 3.01
N PHE A 76 0.71 11.27 3.23
CA PHE A 76 0.07 11.14 4.54
C PHE A 76 0.01 9.72 5.06
N ALA A 77 -0.07 8.75 4.18
CA ALA A 77 -0.06 7.33 4.54
C ALA A 77 0.46 6.50 3.38
N CYS A 78 0.91 5.32 3.69
CA CYS A 78 1.17 4.30 2.69
C CYS A 78 0.92 2.90 3.26
N PHE A 79 0.73 1.95 2.38
CA PHE A 79 0.75 0.54 2.67
C PHE A 79 1.21 -0.22 1.42
N ARG A 80 1.55 -1.49 1.59
CA ARG A 80 1.81 -2.39 0.46
C ARG A 80 0.94 -3.62 0.55
N TYR A 81 0.74 -4.28 -0.56
CA TYR A 81 0.04 -5.54 -0.59
C TYR A 81 0.71 -6.53 -1.53
N LEU A 82 0.59 -7.81 -1.18
CA LEU A 82 0.98 -8.96 -2.00
C LEU A 82 -0.28 -9.74 -2.35
N TRP A 83 -0.46 -9.99 -3.64
CA TRP A 83 -1.53 -10.82 -4.13
C TRP A 83 -1.08 -12.28 -4.21
N LEU A 84 -1.90 -13.19 -3.70
CA LEU A 84 -1.70 -14.62 -3.79
C LEU A 84 -2.92 -15.24 -4.46
N ASP A 85 -2.70 -16.08 -5.46
CA ASP A 85 -3.80 -16.69 -6.24
C ASP A 85 -4.62 -17.67 -5.40
N ASP A 86 -3.97 -18.37 -4.47
CA ASP A 86 -4.59 -19.27 -3.50
C ASP A 86 -3.64 -19.57 -2.32
N GLY A 87 -4.08 -20.47 -1.45
CA GLY A 87 -3.31 -20.87 -0.27
C GLY A 87 -2.00 -21.60 -0.58
N ALA A 88 -1.86 -22.23 -1.73
CA ALA A 88 -0.60 -22.91 -2.09
C ALA A 88 0.57 -21.91 -2.16
N ALA A 89 0.29 -20.64 -2.44
CA ALA A 89 1.28 -19.57 -2.49
C ALA A 89 1.56 -18.92 -1.11
N VAL A 90 0.88 -19.30 -0.03
CA VAL A 90 0.96 -18.61 1.27
C VAL A 90 2.37 -18.60 1.87
N GLY A 91 3.17 -19.62 1.58
CA GLY A 91 4.57 -19.69 2.02
C GLY A 91 5.47 -18.61 1.44
N THR A 92 5.04 -17.91 0.37
CA THR A 92 5.78 -16.79 -0.23
C THR A 92 5.46 -15.45 0.41
N SER A 93 4.51 -15.39 1.34
CA SER A 93 4.08 -14.18 2.02
C SER A 93 5.10 -13.67 3.05
N TYR A 94 5.04 -12.36 3.35
CA TYR A 94 5.84 -11.78 4.42
C TYR A 94 5.53 -12.42 5.78
N SER A 95 4.25 -12.67 6.05
CA SER A 95 3.78 -13.27 7.30
C SER A 95 4.31 -14.68 7.54
N ALA A 96 4.57 -15.44 6.46
CA ALA A 96 5.11 -16.80 6.55
C ALA A 96 6.54 -16.86 7.14
N GLN A 97 7.26 -15.72 7.19
CA GLN A 97 8.57 -15.67 7.85
C GLN A 97 8.48 -15.76 9.39
N TYR A 98 7.31 -15.40 9.94
CA TYR A 98 7.13 -15.24 11.39
C TYR A 98 6.06 -16.16 11.98
N TYR A 99 5.15 -16.67 11.14
CA TYR A 99 4.00 -17.46 11.56
C TYR A 99 3.91 -18.75 10.76
N ASP A 100 3.47 -19.82 11.43
CA ASP A 100 3.08 -21.07 10.76
C ASP A 100 1.70 -20.85 10.08
N LEU A 101 1.73 -20.70 8.75
CA LEU A 101 0.55 -20.53 7.94
C LEU A 101 0.11 -21.80 7.21
N SER A 102 0.62 -22.97 7.59
CA SER A 102 0.34 -24.26 6.95
C SER A 102 -1.16 -24.56 6.84
N ARG A 103 -1.97 -24.08 7.77
CA ARG A 103 -3.43 -24.23 7.74
C ARG A 103 -4.11 -23.47 6.60
N LEU A 104 -3.43 -22.48 6.02
CA LEU A 104 -3.94 -21.71 4.89
C LEU A 104 -3.54 -22.31 3.55
N GLU A 105 -2.61 -23.29 3.50
CA GLU A 105 -2.15 -23.90 2.25
C GLU A 105 -3.30 -24.52 1.43
N GLY A 106 -4.32 -25.05 2.10
CA GLY A 106 -5.52 -25.59 1.46
C GLY A 106 -6.62 -24.56 1.13
N PHE A 107 -6.38 -23.27 1.40
CA PHE A 107 -7.40 -22.25 1.14
C PHE A 107 -7.58 -22.04 -0.36
N GLY A 108 -8.82 -22.25 -0.84
CA GLY A 108 -9.16 -22.10 -2.26
C GLY A 108 -9.63 -20.69 -2.58
N GLY A 109 -8.87 -20.00 -3.43
CA GLY A 109 -9.20 -18.69 -3.94
C GLY A 109 -8.22 -17.58 -3.57
N PRO A 110 -8.36 -16.41 -4.21
CA PRO A 110 -7.41 -15.32 -4.08
C PRO A 110 -7.32 -14.78 -2.66
N MET A 111 -6.11 -14.44 -2.25
CA MET A 111 -5.78 -13.87 -0.94
C MET A 111 -4.98 -12.57 -1.14
N LEU A 112 -5.16 -11.62 -0.27
CA LEU A 112 -4.42 -10.36 -0.23
C LEU A 112 -3.67 -10.25 1.10
N GLU A 113 -2.36 -10.20 1.06
CA GLU A 113 -1.57 -9.87 2.24
C GLU A 113 -1.35 -8.36 2.31
N LEU A 114 -1.77 -7.73 3.41
CA LEU A 114 -1.53 -6.32 3.68
C LEU A 114 -0.30 -6.16 4.58
N GLY A 115 0.57 -5.23 4.23
CA GLY A 115 1.77 -4.95 5.01
C GLY A 115 2.20 -3.50 5.01
N ARG A 116 3.07 -3.20 5.96
CA ARG A 116 3.70 -1.87 6.08
C ARG A 116 2.72 -0.69 6.07
N PHE A 117 1.53 -0.91 6.64
CA PHE A 117 0.56 0.16 6.80
C PHE A 117 1.06 1.18 7.83
N CYS A 118 1.22 2.42 7.41
CA CYS A 118 1.62 3.48 8.31
C CYS A 118 1.02 4.83 7.93
N LEU A 119 0.86 5.67 8.93
CA LEU A 119 0.45 7.06 8.81
C LEU A 119 1.66 7.97 9.05
N ARG A 120 1.63 9.14 8.44
CA ARG A 120 2.59 10.20 8.70
C ARG A 120 2.54 10.58 10.19
N PRO A 121 3.68 10.56 10.91
CA PRO A 121 3.72 11.00 12.31
C PRO A 121 3.15 12.40 12.47
N GLY A 122 2.30 12.59 13.49
CA GLY A 122 1.63 13.87 13.74
C GLY A 122 0.41 14.16 12.83
N SER A 123 0.10 13.29 11.86
CA SER A 123 -1.12 13.39 11.07
C SER A 123 -2.28 12.75 11.83
N GLY A 124 -3.20 13.58 12.36
CA GLY A 124 -4.40 13.13 13.07
C GLY A 124 -5.67 13.15 12.23
N ASP A 125 -5.58 13.31 10.90
CA ASP A 125 -6.76 13.43 10.05
C ASP A 125 -7.42 12.05 9.83
N PRO A 126 -8.62 11.83 10.39
CA PRO A 126 -9.32 10.54 10.28
C PRO A 126 -9.73 10.20 8.83
N ASP A 127 -9.80 11.19 7.94
CA ASP A 127 -10.18 10.95 6.55
C ASP A 127 -9.08 10.19 5.79
N VAL A 128 -7.82 10.36 6.16
CA VAL A 128 -6.69 9.58 5.59
C VAL A 128 -6.89 8.08 5.87
N LEU A 129 -7.24 7.74 7.11
CA LEU A 129 -7.48 6.33 7.49
C LEU A 129 -8.72 5.75 6.80
N ARG A 130 -9.80 6.53 6.71
CA ARG A 130 -11.03 6.11 6.00
C ARG A 130 -10.77 5.85 4.52
N LEU A 131 -9.97 6.72 3.88
CA LEU A 131 -9.59 6.55 2.47
C LEU A 131 -8.70 5.33 2.26
N ALA A 132 -7.75 5.09 3.16
CA ALA A 132 -6.92 3.90 3.10
C ALA A 132 -7.76 2.62 3.15
N TRP A 133 -8.70 2.52 4.09
CA TRP A 133 -9.62 1.37 4.18
C TRP A 133 -10.56 1.28 2.99
N GLY A 134 -11.03 2.42 2.47
CA GLY A 134 -11.82 2.45 1.22
C GLY A 134 -11.05 1.88 0.03
N ALA A 135 -9.78 2.23 -0.11
CA ALA A 135 -8.92 1.70 -1.16
C ALA A 135 -8.66 0.19 -0.98
N ILE A 136 -8.40 -0.28 0.25
CA ILE A 136 -8.24 -1.70 0.55
C ILE A 136 -9.51 -2.47 0.16
N THR A 137 -10.69 -1.97 0.52
CA THR A 137 -11.96 -2.57 0.12
C THR A 137 -12.09 -2.65 -1.39
N GLY A 138 -11.78 -1.56 -2.10
CA GLY A 138 -11.80 -1.54 -3.56
C GLY A 138 -10.84 -2.56 -4.20
N LEU A 139 -9.65 -2.74 -3.64
CA LEU A 139 -8.69 -3.74 -4.11
C LEU A 139 -9.20 -5.18 -3.88
N VAL A 140 -9.79 -5.43 -2.70
CA VAL A 140 -10.38 -6.74 -2.37
C VAL A 140 -11.51 -7.07 -3.33
N ASP A 141 -12.43 -6.12 -3.56
CA ASP A 141 -13.59 -6.32 -4.42
C ASP A 141 -13.19 -6.49 -5.89
N ALA A 142 -12.32 -5.63 -6.39
CA ALA A 142 -11.87 -5.68 -7.79
C ALA A 142 -11.09 -6.96 -8.12
N GLY A 143 -10.28 -7.46 -7.17
CA GLY A 143 -9.51 -8.69 -7.33
C GLY A 143 -10.27 -9.95 -6.92
N GLY A 144 -11.42 -9.83 -6.27
CA GLY A 144 -12.17 -10.98 -5.75
C GLY A 144 -11.44 -11.70 -4.62
N ALA A 145 -10.66 -10.97 -3.81
CA ALA A 145 -9.96 -11.59 -2.69
C ALA A 145 -10.94 -12.18 -1.68
N ARG A 146 -10.73 -13.43 -1.29
CA ARG A 146 -11.56 -14.16 -0.34
C ARG A 146 -11.00 -14.14 1.07
N LEU A 147 -9.74 -13.78 1.22
CA LEU A 147 -9.05 -13.61 2.49
C LEU A 147 -8.14 -12.40 2.43
N LEU A 148 -8.27 -11.53 3.44
CA LEU A 148 -7.33 -10.44 3.73
C LEU A 148 -6.60 -10.80 5.03
N PHE A 149 -5.26 -10.77 5.01
CA PHE A 149 -4.44 -11.07 6.18
C PHE A 149 -3.18 -10.19 6.22
N GLY A 150 -2.43 -10.25 7.29
CA GLY A 150 -1.17 -9.54 7.44
C GLY A 150 -0.70 -9.49 8.88
N CYS A 151 0.51 -9.00 9.07
CA CYS A 151 1.09 -8.80 10.40
C CYS A 151 0.72 -7.42 10.94
N ALA A 152 0.28 -7.39 12.20
CA ALA A 152 0.12 -6.17 12.97
C ALA A 152 1.04 -6.20 14.19
N SER A 153 1.66 -5.06 14.50
CA SER A 153 2.46 -4.88 15.71
C SER A 153 1.78 -3.89 16.64
N PHE A 154 1.78 -4.23 17.93
CA PHE A 154 1.22 -3.38 18.97
C PHE A 154 2.34 -2.96 19.93
N ALA A 155 2.39 -1.67 20.26
CA ALA A 155 3.31 -1.19 21.29
C ALA A 155 2.86 -1.70 22.68
N GLY A 156 3.81 -2.19 23.49
CA GLY A 156 3.55 -2.52 24.88
C GLY A 156 3.02 -3.92 25.17
N THR A 157 3.22 -4.88 24.28
CA THR A 157 3.07 -6.31 24.60
C THR A 157 4.31 -6.81 25.37
N ALA A 158 4.50 -6.30 26.57
CA ALA A 158 5.37 -6.99 27.52
C ALA A 158 4.57 -8.14 28.15
N PRO A 159 5.16 -9.34 28.27
CA PRO A 159 4.52 -10.47 28.95
C PRO A 159 4.32 -10.18 30.41
#